data_254db83a444b4e3b732846f4f9319028
#
_entry.id   254db83a444b4e3b732846f4f9319028
#
_cell.length_a   1.000
_cell.length_b   1.000
_cell.length_c   1.000
_cell.angle_alpha   90.00
_cell.angle_beta   90.00
_cell.angle_gamma   90.00
#
_symmetry.space_group_name_H-M   'P 1'
#
loop_
_entity.id
_entity.type
_entity.pdbx_description
1 polymer ?
#
loop_
_entity_poly.entity_id
_entity_poly.type
_entity_poly.pdbx_seq_one_letter_code
_entity_poly.pdbx_strand_id
1 'polypeptide(L)'
;MTPEELLHAFARTRASLDGEETVFWWTGDVHSWAPGEPYRRLFGFEGLNAARLEADEEGGGYRMLSREAAFYLDPATREILETWQDKPVVHVWNDPANQRWRPFPVPRTELGDQVCFSLEIPLAYPSPLPVADYPLNSADDTYRALELFQFFTPAAALAGDAPSVPATMSWTRMSPWLPWMEQGQRPGGLTFHCRGVKLASYAEVPESTRAYIAARHPEFARAPEKWTEPNESSWTYFRRLNPR
;
A
#
# COMPACT_ATOMS: atom_id res chain seq x y z
N MET A 1 21.23 15.89 9.72
CA MET A 1 20.55 15.89 8.40
C MET A 1 19.37 16.85 8.47
N THR A 2 19.21 17.70 7.48
CA THR A 2 18.04 18.58 7.35
C THR A 2 16.81 17.77 6.92
N PRO A 3 15.58 18.32 7.00
CA PRO A 3 14.39 17.66 6.47
C PRO A 3 14.50 17.32 4.97
N GLU A 4 15.16 18.16 4.18
CA GLU A 4 15.40 17.95 2.75
C GLU A 4 16.36 16.76 2.53
N GLU A 5 17.46 16.68 3.29
CA GLU A 5 18.41 15.57 3.23
C GLU A 5 17.74 14.24 3.65
N LEU A 6 16.89 14.26 4.68
CA LEU A 6 16.15 13.10 5.13
C LEU A 6 15.15 12.62 4.07
N LEU A 7 14.38 13.56 3.49
CA LEU A 7 13.45 13.25 2.41
C LEU A 7 14.18 12.72 1.18
N HIS A 8 15.32 13.30 0.81
CA HIS A 8 16.14 12.84 -0.30
C HIS A 8 16.63 11.39 -0.10
N ALA A 9 17.15 11.07 1.09
CA ALA A 9 17.59 9.72 1.42
C ALA A 9 16.40 8.71 1.43
N PHE A 10 15.25 9.12 1.98
CA PHE A 10 14.04 8.33 1.95
C PHE A 10 13.53 8.11 0.52
N ALA A 11 13.54 9.14 -0.33
CA ALA A 11 13.11 9.05 -1.72
C ALA A 11 13.93 8.03 -2.52
N ARG A 12 15.26 7.99 -2.33
CA ARG A 12 16.16 6.96 -2.91
C ARG A 12 15.85 5.56 -2.39
N THR A 13 15.42 5.45 -1.14
CA THR A 13 15.02 4.18 -0.53
C THR A 13 13.68 3.69 -1.11
N ARG A 14 12.71 4.59 -1.28
CA ARG A 14 11.35 4.24 -1.72
C ARG A 14 11.18 4.16 -3.23
N ALA A 15 11.93 4.95 -4.01
CA ALA A 15 11.80 5.08 -5.45
C ALA A 15 13.16 5.29 -6.12
N SER A 16 13.20 5.92 -7.29
CA SER A 16 14.42 6.37 -7.97
C SER A 16 14.33 7.85 -8.29
N LEU A 17 15.42 8.61 -8.04
CA LEU A 17 15.47 10.06 -8.27
C LEU A 17 15.65 10.45 -9.74
N ASP A 18 16.03 9.51 -10.60
CA ASP A 18 16.21 9.71 -12.04
C ASP A 18 14.92 9.56 -12.85
N GLY A 19 13.78 9.34 -12.14
CA GLY A 19 12.48 9.15 -12.78
C GLY A 19 12.25 7.75 -13.35
N GLU A 20 13.19 6.83 -13.17
CA GLU A 20 13.02 5.43 -13.55
C GLU A 20 11.93 4.76 -12.69
N GLU A 21 11.25 3.81 -13.31
CA GLU A 21 10.20 3.07 -12.65
C GLU A 21 10.78 2.14 -11.57
N THR A 22 10.13 2.10 -10.42
CA THR A 22 10.45 1.19 -9.32
C THR A 22 9.22 0.39 -8.93
N VAL A 23 9.45 -0.87 -8.54
CA VAL A 23 8.40 -1.76 -8.08
C VAL A 23 8.71 -2.19 -6.66
N PHE A 24 7.80 -1.89 -5.73
CA PHE A 24 7.76 -2.57 -4.43
C PHE A 24 6.75 -3.70 -4.51
N TRP A 25 7.20 -4.91 -4.20
CA TRP A 25 6.33 -6.07 -4.01
C TRP A 25 6.29 -6.45 -2.54
N TRP A 26 5.14 -6.88 -2.04
CA TRP A 26 4.99 -7.33 -0.66
C TRP A 26 4.12 -8.57 -0.56
N THR A 27 4.32 -9.31 0.53
CA THR A 27 3.49 -10.45 0.91
C THR A 27 3.35 -10.50 2.43
N GLY A 28 2.26 -11.05 2.91
CA GLY A 28 1.96 -11.18 4.33
C GLY A 28 0.61 -11.84 4.59
N ASP A 29 0.04 -11.52 5.73
CA ASP A 29 -1.22 -12.08 6.19
C ASP A 29 -2.15 -11.01 6.75
N VAL A 30 -3.46 -11.29 6.68
CA VAL A 30 -4.52 -10.47 7.25
C VAL A 30 -5.18 -11.24 8.39
N HIS A 31 -5.21 -10.61 9.54
CA HIS A 31 -5.82 -11.16 10.75
C HIS A 31 -7.05 -10.35 11.15
N SER A 32 -8.08 -11.06 11.61
CA SER A 32 -9.22 -10.41 12.25
C SER A 32 -9.00 -10.25 13.74
N TRP A 33 -9.58 -9.19 14.29
CA TRP A 33 -9.76 -9.03 15.72
C TRP A 33 -11.19 -8.55 15.98
N ALA A 34 -11.81 -9.07 17.01
CA ALA A 34 -13.11 -8.63 17.49
C ALA A 34 -13.20 -8.87 19.00
N PRO A 35 -13.94 -8.03 19.74
CA PRO A 35 -14.10 -8.23 21.18
C PRO A 35 -14.65 -9.61 21.52
N GLY A 36 -13.99 -10.32 22.42
CA GLY A 36 -14.40 -11.66 22.87
C GLY A 36 -14.05 -12.80 21.90
N GLU A 37 -13.40 -12.54 20.77
CA GLU A 37 -12.97 -13.55 19.81
C GLU A 37 -11.45 -13.70 19.78
N PRO A 38 -10.91 -14.90 19.51
CA PRO A 38 -9.48 -15.06 19.26
C PRO A 38 -9.09 -14.39 17.94
N TYR A 39 -7.87 -13.88 17.87
CA TYR A 39 -7.30 -13.44 16.58
C TYR A 39 -7.25 -14.61 15.61
N ARG A 40 -7.65 -14.38 14.36
CA ARG A 40 -7.67 -15.39 13.30
C ARG A 40 -7.01 -14.86 12.04
N ARG A 41 -6.11 -15.63 11.46
CA ARG A 41 -5.65 -15.37 10.10
C ARG A 41 -6.80 -15.69 9.14
N LEU A 42 -7.25 -14.67 8.39
CA LEU A 42 -8.34 -14.81 7.43
C LEU A 42 -7.83 -15.01 6.00
N PHE A 43 -6.78 -14.28 5.63
CA PHE A 43 -6.24 -14.25 4.27
C PHE A 43 -4.73 -14.24 4.31
N GLY A 44 -4.10 -14.77 3.25
CA GLY A 44 -2.85 -14.25 2.78
C GLY A 44 -3.08 -12.92 2.07
N PHE A 45 -2.04 -12.12 1.94
CA PHE A 45 -2.10 -10.84 1.23
C PHE A 45 -0.82 -10.62 0.46
N GLU A 46 -0.96 -10.28 -0.82
CA GLU A 46 0.17 -10.01 -1.70
C GLU A 46 -0.17 -8.83 -2.60
N GLY A 47 0.82 -8.00 -2.89
CA GLY A 47 0.58 -6.86 -3.76
C GLY A 47 1.86 -6.22 -4.26
N LEU A 48 1.67 -5.22 -5.09
CA LEU A 48 2.74 -4.39 -5.62
C LEU A 48 2.30 -2.93 -5.75
N ASN A 49 3.30 -2.06 -5.74
CA ASN A 49 3.17 -0.67 -6.13
C ASN A 49 4.21 -0.39 -7.21
N ALA A 50 3.76 -0.09 -8.42
CA ALA A 50 4.60 0.40 -9.50
C ALA A 50 4.61 1.93 -9.43
N ALA A 51 5.78 2.52 -9.27
CA ALA A 51 5.92 3.94 -9.01
C ALA A 51 7.06 4.57 -9.79
N ARG A 52 6.90 5.87 -10.07
CA ARG A 52 7.93 6.75 -10.61
C ARG A 52 7.94 8.04 -9.80
N LEU A 53 9.11 8.64 -9.65
CA LEU A 53 9.28 9.85 -8.88
C LEU A 53 9.61 11.03 -9.80
N GLU A 54 8.97 12.15 -9.54
CA GLU A 54 9.24 13.44 -10.19
C GLU A 54 9.55 14.49 -9.12
N ALA A 55 10.39 15.48 -9.44
CA ALA A 55 10.55 16.64 -8.60
C ALA A 55 9.22 17.43 -8.51
N ASP A 56 8.86 17.91 -7.32
CA ASP A 56 7.75 18.83 -7.12
C ASP A 56 8.28 20.26 -7.09
N GLU A 57 8.33 20.92 -8.25
CA GLU A 57 8.87 22.27 -8.40
C GLU A 57 8.11 23.31 -7.53
N GLU A 58 6.81 23.12 -7.32
CA GLU A 58 5.98 24.01 -6.51
C GLU A 58 6.15 23.78 -4.99
N GLY A 59 6.42 22.55 -4.59
CA GLY A 59 6.45 22.14 -3.18
C GLY A 59 7.83 21.91 -2.59
N GLY A 60 8.88 21.91 -3.40
CA GLY A 60 10.26 21.69 -2.95
C GLY A 60 10.53 20.27 -2.49
N GLY A 61 9.86 19.28 -3.06
CA GLY A 61 10.00 17.87 -2.70
C GLY A 61 9.78 16.96 -3.91
N TYR A 62 8.95 15.93 -3.74
CA TYR A 62 8.70 14.95 -4.79
C TYR A 62 7.22 14.63 -4.97
N ARG A 63 6.84 14.32 -6.20
CA ARG A 63 5.57 13.69 -6.56
C ARG A 63 5.85 12.24 -6.95
N MET A 64 5.24 11.30 -6.26
CA MET A 64 5.29 9.89 -6.63
C MET A 64 4.02 9.54 -7.38
N LEU A 65 4.16 9.26 -8.66
CA LEU A 65 3.09 8.74 -9.52
C LEU A 65 3.07 7.23 -9.34
N SER A 66 1.95 6.66 -8.92
CA SER A 66 1.93 5.23 -8.67
C SER A 66 0.57 4.58 -8.92
N ARG A 67 0.62 3.27 -9.19
CA ARG A 67 -0.49 2.31 -9.16
C ARG A 67 -0.22 1.26 -8.10
N GLU A 68 -1.27 0.86 -7.42
CA GLU A 68 -1.20 -0.18 -6.40
C GLU A 68 -2.22 -1.26 -6.68
N ALA A 69 -1.75 -2.51 -6.81
CA ALA A 69 -2.58 -3.69 -6.88
C ALA A 69 -2.26 -4.62 -5.72
N ALA A 70 -3.30 -5.17 -5.07
CA ALA A 70 -3.08 -6.20 -4.06
C ALA A 70 -4.24 -7.19 -3.98
N PHE A 71 -3.91 -8.42 -3.60
CA PHE A 71 -4.77 -9.58 -3.70
C PHE A 71 -4.91 -10.27 -2.36
N TYR A 72 -6.14 -10.63 -2.03
CA TYR A 72 -6.45 -11.51 -0.91
C TYR A 72 -6.27 -12.94 -1.38
N LEU A 73 -5.52 -13.74 -0.60
CA LEU A 73 -5.16 -15.11 -0.94
C LEU A 73 -5.78 -16.08 0.05
N ASP A 74 -6.06 -17.28 -0.40
CA ASP A 74 -6.35 -18.38 0.50
C ASP A 74 -5.20 -18.55 1.51
N PRO A 75 -5.48 -18.60 2.81
CA PRO A 75 -4.42 -18.62 3.82
C PRO A 75 -3.61 -19.94 3.83
N ALA A 76 -4.12 -21.02 3.24
CA ALA A 76 -3.44 -22.32 3.19
C ALA A 76 -2.73 -22.56 1.85
N THR A 77 -3.40 -22.32 0.72
CA THR A 77 -2.87 -22.58 -0.63
C THR A 77 -2.11 -21.40 -1.23
N ARG A 78 -2.38 -20.18 -0.76
CA ARG A 78 -1.85 -18.92 -1.30
C ARG A 78 -2.37 -18.60 -2.70
N GLU A 79 -3.41 -19.26 -3.15
CA GLU A 79 -4.11 -18.92 -4.39
C GLU A 79 -4.94 -17.65 -4.22
N ILE A 80 -5.07 -16.85 -5.28
CA ILE A 80 -5.88 -15.62 -5.25
C ILE A 80 -7.36 -16.00 -5.10
N LEU A 81 -8.02 -15.41 -4.11
CA LEU A 81 -9.43 -15.70 -3.81
C LEU A 81 -10.35 -14.91 -4.74
N GLU A 82 -11.29 -15.58 -5.39
CA GLU A 82 -12.38 -14.94 -6.11
C GLU A 82 -13.63 -14.75 -5.24
N THR A 83 -13.80 -15.61 -4.24
CA THR A 83 -14.94 -15.59 -3.31
C THR A 83 -14.51 -15.86 -1.87
N TRP A 84 -15.25 -15.29 -0.93
CA TRP A 84 -15.11 -15.57 0.50
C TRP A 84 -16.49 -15.62 1.16
N GLN A 85 -16.85 -16.75 1.77
CA GLN A 85 -18.18 -16.98 2.36
C GLN A 85 -19.32 -16.59 1.38
N ASP A 86 -19.23 -17.11 0.17
CA ASP A 86 -20.19 -16.87 -0.94
C ASP A 86 -20.28 -15.41 -1.43
N LYS A 87 -19.39 -14.54 -0.98
CA LYS A 87 -19.29 -13.16 -1.44
C LYS A 87 -18.13 -12.97 -2.42
N PRO A 88 -18.31 -12.19 -3.49
CA PRO A 88 -17.20 -11.82 -4.36
C PRO A 88 -16.13 -11.05 -3.58
N VAL A 89 -14.89 -11.44 -3.74
CA VAL A 89 -13.75 -10.68 -3.20
C VAL A 89 -13.45 -9.49 -4.10
N VAL A 90 -13.36 -8.30 -3.51
CA VAL A 90 -12.92 -7.11 -4.24
C VAL A 90 -11.46 -6.83 -3.87
N HIS A 91 -10.58 -7.07 -4.81
CA HIS A 91 -9.15 -6.81 -4.69
C HIS A 91 -8.83 -5.33 -4.75
N VAL A 92 -7.60 -4.98 -4.39
CA VAL A 92 -7.09 -3.61 -4.44
C VAL A 92 -6.64 -3.29 -5.86
N TRP A 93 -7.21 -2.23 -6.43
CA TRP A 93 -6.89 -1.69 -7.75
C TRP A 93 -6.90 -0.18 -7.68
N ASN A 94 -5.88 0.40 -7.03
CA ASN A 94 -5.78 1.84 -6.83
C ASN A 94 -5.02 2.50 -7.99
N ASP A 95 -5.74 3.18 -8.87
CA ASP A 95 -5.20 3.96 -9.99
C ASP A 95 -5.94 5.29 -10.13
N PRO A 96 -5.31 6.42 -9.78
CA PRO A 96 -3.95 6.55 -9.24
C PRO A 96 -3.87 6.27 -7.73
N ALA A 97 -2.65 5.94 -7.27
CA ALA A 97 -2.26 5.88 -5.86
C ALA A 97 -1.13 6.86 -5.57
N ASN A 98 -1.27 8.07 -6.04
CA ASN A 98 -0.23 9.09 -6.03
C ASN A 98 0.07 9.64 -4.64
N GLN A 99 1.32 10.04 -4.42
CA GLN A 99 1.74 10.67 -3.17
C GLN A 99 2.56 11.92 -3.46
N ARG A 100 2.36 12.98 -2.67
CA ARG A 100 3.17 14.20 -2.69
C ARG A 100 3.96 14.28 -1.41
N TRP A 101 5.27 14.35 -1.52
CA TRP A 101 6.19 14.44 -0.41
C TRP A 101 6.84 15.82 -0.37
N ARG A 102 6.63 16.53 0.70
CA ARG A 102 7.33 17.76 1.02
C ARG A 102 8.42 17.48 2.04
N PRO A 103 9.47 18.32 2.16
CA PRO A 103 10.46 18.17 3.21
C PRO A 103 9.81 18.06 4.59
N PHE A 104 10.12 17.00 5.29
CA PHE A 104 9.69 16.74 6.67
C PHE A 104 10.78 15.90 7.39
N PRO A 105 10.85 15.96 8.72
CA PRO A 105 11.83 15.18 9.47
C PRO A 105 11.44 13.69 9.47
N VAL A 106 11.72 12.99 8.36
CA VAL A 106 11.48 11.55 8.26
C VAL A 106 12.21 10.84 9.40
N PRO A 107 11.50 10.14 10.31
CA PRO A 107 12.13 9.41 11.38
C PRO A 107 13.13 8.38 10.84
N ARG A 108 14.37 8.48 11.26
CA ARG A 108 15.50 7.67 10.81
C ARG A 108 16.23 7.07 12.01
N THR A 109 16.48 5.78 11.96
CA THR A 109 17.21 5.04 13.00
C THR A 109 18.32 4.21 12.35
N GLU A 110 19.50 4.18 12.95
CA GLU A 110 20.60 3.29 12.56
C GLU A 110 20.47 1.96 13.30
N LEU A 111 20.49 0.87 12.55
CA LEU A 111 20.34 -0.50 13.05
C LEU A 111 21.50 -1.36 12.50
N GLY A 112 22.66 -1.29 13.16
CA GLY A 112 23.87 -1.97 12.69
C GLY A 112 24.36 -1.40 11.37
N ASP A 113 24.37 -2.23 10.32
CA ASP A 113 24.76 -1.87 8.96
C ASP A 113 23.60 -1.33 8.10
N GLN A 114 22.41 -1.20 8.69
CA GLN A 114 21.21 -0.71 8.03
C GLN A 114 20.73 0.62 8.59
N VAL A 115 20.00 1.34 7.76
CA VAL A 115 19.18 2.50 8.13
C VAL A 115 17.73 2.11 7.99
N CYS A 116 16.93 2.43 9.01
CA CYS A 116 15.48 2.29 9.01
C CYS A 116 14.82 3.68 8.94
N PHE A 117 13.94 3.88 7.96
CA PHE A 117 13.00 5.00 7.91
C PHE A 117 11.63 4.51 8.37
N SER A 118 11.03 5.20 9.35
CA SER A 118 9.72 4.85 9.90
C SER A 118 8.68 5.90 9.52
N LEU A 119 7.51 5.45 9.07
CA LEU A 119 6.37 6.32 8.78
C LEU A 119 5.15 5.82 9.54
N GLU A 120 4.46 6.73 10.20
CA GLU A 120 3.17 6.50 10.83
C GLU A 120 2.14 7.36 10.10
N ILE A 121 1.14 6.72 9.51
CA ILE A 121 0.12 7.38 8.69
C ILE A 121 -1.25 7.11 9.31
N PRO A 122 -1.70 7.97 10.25
CA PRO A 122 -3.06 7.93 10.73
C PRO A 122 -4.01 8.45 9.65
N LEU A 123 -5.00 7.65 9.30
CA LEU A 123 -6.04 8.00 8.33
C LEU A 123 -7.34 8.29 9.06
N ALA A 124 -7.90 9.48 8.86
CA ALA A 124 -9.21 9.88 9.36
C ALA A 124 -9.84 10.88 8.38
N TYR A 125 -10.83 10.44 7.62
CA TYR A 125 -11.51 11.27 6.62
C TYR A 125 -12.96 10.79 6.41
N PRO A 126 -13.85 11.62 5.80
CA PRO A 126 -15.22 11.20 5.48
C PRO A 126 -15.22 9.88 4.69
N SER A 127 -15.99 8.90 5.15
CA SER A 127 -16.06 7.59 4.51
C SER A 127 -16.56 7.73 3.07
N PRO A 128 -15.90 7.14 2.08
CA PRO A 128 -16.45 7.04 0.73
C PRO A 128 -17.75 6.23 0.66
N LEU A 129 -18.05 5.47 1.72
CA LEU A 129 -19.25 4.65 1.87
C LEU A 129 -20.05 5.13 3.08
N PRO A 130 -20.94 6.15 2.94
CA PRO A 130 -21.79 6.60 4.04
C PRO A 130 -22.63 5.45 4.60
N VAL A 131 -22.76 5.35 5.92
CA VAL A 131 -23.48 4.24 6.57
C VAL A 131 -24.94 4.19 6.14
N ALA A 132 -25.58 5.34 5.89
CA ALA A 132 -26.95 5.41 5.42
C ALA A 132 -27.15 4.66 4.09
N ASP A 133 -26.18 4.73 3.18
CA ASP A 133 -26.24 4.09 1.85
C ASP A 133 -25.62 2.68 1.87
N TYR A 134 -24.64 2.44 2.74
CA TYR A 134 -23.83 1.21 2.82
C TYR A 134 -23.80 0.61 4.23
N PRO A 135 -24.96 0.29 4.86
CA PRO A 135 -25.01 -0.12 6.27
C PRO A 135 -24.28 -1.44 6.57
N LEU A 136 -24.12 -2.32 5.58
CA LEU A 136 -23.39 -3.58 5.73
C LEU A 136 -21.91 -3.44 5.41
N ASN A 137 -21.52 -2.40 4.66
CA ASN A 137 -20.20 -2.28 4.06
C ASN A 137 -19.33 -1.23 4.76
N SER A 138 -19.91 -0.41 5.62
CA SER A 138 -19.25 0.69 6.32
C SER A 138 -19.49 0.62 7.83
N ALA A 139 -18.43 0.89 8.60
CA ALA A 139 -18.52 0.88 10.06
C ALA A 139 -18.96 2.24 10.63
N ASP A 140 -18.63 3.34 9.93
CA ASP A 140 -18.82 4.72 10.40
C ASP A 140 -18.79 5.65 9.18
N ASP A 141 -19.39 6.84 9.31
CA ASP A 141 -19.30 7.91 8.32
C ASP A 141 -17.91 8.57 8.26
N THR A 142 -17.03 8.23 9.20
CA THR A 142 -15.61 8.56 9.16
C THR A 142 -14.79 7.30 8.99
N TYR A 143 -14.07 7.19 7.87
CA TYR A 143 -13.07 6.15 7.70
C TYR A 143 -11.87 6.40 8.63
N ARG A 144 -11.45 5.37 9.38
CA ARG A 144 -10.27 5.43 10.25
C ARG A 144 -9.40 4.20 10.03
N ALA A 145 -8.11 4.43 9.84
CA ALA A 145 -7.10 3.37 9.76
C ALA A 145 -5.75 3.91 10.24
N LEU A 146 -4.82 3.02 10.52
CA LEU A 146 -3.43 3.37 10.82
C LEU A 146 -2.52 2.51 9.96
N GLU A 147 -1.57 3.13 9.29
CA GLU A 147 -0.52 2.44 8.55
C GLU A 147 0.84 2.73 9.17
N LEU A 148 1.60 1.68 9.44
CA LEU A 148 2.93 1.73 10.00
C LEU A 148 3.91 1.11 9.00
N PHE A 149 4.82 1.92 8.49
CA PHE A 149 5.86 1.48 7.57
C PHE A 149 7.23 1.58 8.21
N GLN A 150 8.06 0.58 7.95
CA GLN A 150 9.49 0.61 8.21
C GLN A 150 10.21 0.20 6.93
N PHE A 151 11.04 1.09 6.40
CA PHE A 151 11.86 0.83 5.22
C PHE A 151 13.31 0.68 5.66
N PHE A 152 13.92 -0.43 5.31
CA PHE A 152 15.29 -0.77 5.65
C PHE A 152 16.16 -0.74 4.40
N THR A 153 17.32 -0.12 4.51
CA THR A 153 18.31 -0.04 3.43
C THR A 153 19.73 -0.12 3.98
N PRO A 154 20.70 -0.71 3.26
CA PRO A 154 22.09 -0.71 3.71
C PRO A 154 22.64 0.71 3.85
N ALA A 155 23.26 1.02 4.98
CA ALA A 155 23.86 2.34 5.25
C ALA A 155 24.92 2.70 4.20
N ALA A 156 25.72 1.72 3.76
CA ALA A 156 26.73 1.91 2.72
C ALA A 156 26.11 2.31 1.36
N ALA A 157 24.92 1.79 1.01
CA ALA A 157 24.21 2.18 -0.21
C ALA A 157 23.71 3.62 -0.15
N LEU A 158 23.23 4.06 1.02
CA LEU A 158 22.81 5.46 1.22
C LEU A 158 23.99 6.45 1.21
N ALA A 159 25.18 6.04 1.60
CA ALA A 159 26.36 6.88 1.57
C ALA A 159 26.87 7.16 0.13
N GLY A 160 26.51 6.36 -0.85
CA GLY A 160 26.82 6.58 -2.26
C GLY A 160 25.81 7.50 -2.96
N ASP A 161 26.05 7.79 -4.24
CA ASP A 161 25.29 8.76 -5.04
C ASP A 161 24.26 8.10 -5.98
N ALA A 162 24.04 6.79 -5.86
CA ALA A 162 23.06 6.10 -6.72
C ALA A 162 21.65 6.71 -6.57
N PRO A 163 20.92 6.94 -7.65
CA PRO A 163 19.58 7.55 -7.59
C PRO A 163 18.54 6.67 -6.90
N SER A 164 18.82 5.38 -6.79
CA SER A 164 17.99 4.38 -6.13
C SER A 164 18.88 3.44 -5.32
N VAL A 165 18.40 2.98 -4.16
CA VAL A 165 19.12 2.02 -3.31
C VAL A 165 18.24 0.80 -3.02
N PRO A 166 18.83 -0.39 -2.80
CA PRO A 166 18.08 -1.57 -2.38
C PRO A 166 17.33 -1.30 -1.08
N ALA A 167 16.09 -1.79 -0.98
CA ALA A 167 15.29 -1.63 0.21
C ALA A 167 14.37 -2.82 0.46
N THR A 168 14.12 -3.08 1.73
CA THR A 168 13.03 -3.95 2.20
C THR A 168 12.08 -3.14 3.07
N MET A 169 10.87 -3.65 3.29
CA MET A 169 9.93 -2.98 4.19
C MET A 169 9.20 -3.97 5.10
N SER A 170 8.79 -3.48 6.25
CA SER A 170 7.70 -4.02 7.07
C SER A 170 6.54 -3.05 6.99
N TRP A 171 5.33 -3.58 6.80
CA TRP A 171 4.11 -2.79 6.78
C TRP A 171 3.04 -3.45 7.64
N THR A 172 2.47 -2.66 8.53
CA THR A 172 1.31 -3.06 9.32
C THR A 172 0.19 -2.05 9.10
N ARG A 173 -1.01 -2.54 8.84
CA ARG A 173 -2.21 -1.71 8.75
C ARG A 173 -3.27 -2.24 9.70
N MET A 174 -3.88 -1.34 10.44
CA MET A 174 -5.10 -1.59 11.20
C MET A 174 -6.24 -0.81 10.56
N SER A 175 -7.32 -1.51 10.23
CA SER A 175 -8.45 -0.92 9.51
C SER A 175 -9.79 -1.53 9.93
N PRO A 176 -10.92 -0.89 9.60
CA PRO A 176 -12.23 -1.53 9.64
C PRO A 176 -12.27 -2.81 8.78
N TRP A 177 -13.35 -3.56 8.90
CA TRP A 177 -13.66 -4.66 7.98
C TRP A 177 -13.74 -4.15 6.55
N LEU A 178 -13.31 -4.99 5.58
CA LEU A 178 -13.37 -4.62 4.18
C LEU A 178 -14.83 -4.53 3.72
N PRO A 179 -15.18 -3.59 2.84
CA PRO A 179 -16.57 -3.38 2.44
C PRO A 179 -17.26 -4.63 1.89
N TRP A 180 -16.56 -5.42 1.08
CA TRP A 180 -17.09 -6.64 0.48
C TRP A 180 -17.32 -7.79 1.48
N MET A 181 -16.79 -7.70 2.71
CA MET A 181 -17.03 -8.68 3.78
C MET A 181 -18.43 -8.52 4.41
N GLU A 182 -19.08 -7.35 4.23
CA GLU A 182 -20.40 -7.04 4.81
C GLU A 182 -20.45 -7.17 6.33
N GLN A 183 -19.38 -6.72 6.99
CA GLN A 183 -19.22 -6.74 8.46
C GLN A 183 -19.26 -5.30 9.05
N GLY A 184 -19.82 -4.33 8.32
CA GLY A 184 -19.71 -2.90 8.64
C GLY A 184 -20.08 -2.55 10.08
N GLN A 185 -21.16 -3.12 10.62
CA GLN A 185 -21.62 -2.85 11.98
C GLN A 185 -21.04 -3.78 13.06
N ARG A 186 -20.20 -4.74 12.67
CA ARG A 186 -19.55 -5.65 13.63
C ARG A 186 -18.37 -4.94 14.31
N PRO A 187 -18.32 -4.91 15.67
CA PRO A 187 -17.14 -4.43 16.37
C PRO A 187 -15.88 -5.20 15.98
N GLY A 188 -14.73 -4.49 15.88
CA GLY A 188 -13.47 -5.11 15.48
C GLY A 188 -12.99 -4.61 14.12
N GLY A 189 -12.14 -5.39 13.48
CA GLY A 189 -11.53 -5.03 12.21
C GLY A 189 -10.42 -5.98 11.79
N LEU A 190 -9.53 -5.47 10.96
CA LEU A 190 -8.43 -6.22 10.36
C LEU A 190 -7.07 -5.63 10.72
N THR A 191 -6.11 -6.52 10.88
CA THR A 191 -4.69 -6.18 10.95
C THR A 191 -3.98 -6.86 9.79
N PHE A 192 -3.40 -6.08 8.91
CA PHE A 192 -2.48 -6.54 7.85
C PHE A 192 -1.08 -6.49 8.41
N HIS A 193 -0.29 -7.51 8.14
CA HIS A 193 1.13 -7.54 8.48
C HIS A 193 1.92 -8.15 7.33
N CYS A 194 2.69 -7.30 6.67
CA CYS A 194 3.38 -7.65 5.44
C CYS A 194 4.87 -7.28 5.52
N ARG A 195 5.65 -7.98 4.72
CA ARG A 195 7.04 -7.65 4.39
C ARG A 195 7.13 -7.43 2.89
N GLY A 196 7.99 -6.52 2.48
CA GLY A 196 8.16 -6.22 1.06
C GLY A 196 9.61 -5.98 0.69
N VAL A 197 9.85 -5.93 -0.60
CA VAL A 197 11.15 -5.67 -1.18
C VAL A 197 11.00 -4.78 -2.41
N LYS A 198 11.96 -3.89 -2.60
CA LYS A 198 12.12 -3.13 -3.83
C LYS A 198 12.79 -4.02 -4.86
N LEU A 199 12.06 -4.33 -5.92
CA LEU A 199 12.52 -5.17 -7.02
C LEU A 199 13.30 -4.36 -8.04
N ALA A 200 14.19 -5.00 -8.77
CA ALA A 200 14.91 -4.36 -9.87
C ALA A 200 14.00 -4.13 -11.10
N SER A 201 12.95 -4.94 -11.24
CA SER A 201 11.95 -4.76 -12.31
C SER A 201 10.63 -5.48 -12.01
N TYR A 202 9.58 -5.14 -12.75
CA TYR A 202 8.30 -5.84 -12.70
C TYR A 202 8.41 -7.33 -13.05
N ALA A 203 9.42 -7.73 -13.84
CA ALA A 203 9.62 -9.14 -14.21
C ALA A 203 9.94 -10.06 -13.01
N GLU A 204 10.40 -9.49 -11.88
CA GLU A 204 10.69 -10.22 -10.65
C GLU A 204 9.46 -10.44 -9.74
N VAL A 205 8.34 -9.80 -10.04
CA VAL A 205 7.06 -10.07 -9.36
C VAL A 205 6.65 -11.53 -9.63
N PRO A 206 6.11 -12.28 -8.66
CA PRO A 206 5.69 -13.66 -8.86
C PRO A 206 4.81 -13.85 -10.09
N GLU A 207 5.03 -14.95 -10.82
CA GLU A 207 4.37 -15.20 -12.10
C GLU A 207 2.84 -15.24 -11.97
N SER A 208 2.31 -15.86 -10.92
CA SER A 208 0.87 -15.90 -10.64
C SER A 208 0.25 -14.51 -10.54
N THR A 209 0.93 -13.60 -9.82
CA THR A 209 0.51 -12.20 -9.66
C THR A 209 0.58 -11.45 -10.98
N ARG A 210 1.68 -11.61 -11.74
CA ARG A 210 1.81 -10.99 -13.07
C ARG A 210 0.74 -11.48 -14.06
N ALA A 211 0.47 -12.78 -14.06
CA ALA A 211 -0.57 -13.37 -14.91
C ALA A 211 -1.97 -12.85 -14.55
N TYR A 212 -2.25 -12.72 -13.26
CA TYR A 212 -3.54 -12.18 -12.78
C TYR A 212 -3.73 -10.72 -13.19
N ILE A 213 -2.69 -9.90 -13.04
CA ILE A 213 -2.68 -8.49 -13.48
C ILE A 213 -2.85 -8.41 -15.00
N ALA A 214 -2.07 -9.16 -15.76
CA ALA A 214 -2.14 -9.15 -17.22
C ALA A 214 -3.53 -9.52 -17.78
N ALA A 215 -4.24 -10.41 -17.10
CA ALA A 215 -5.57 -10.85 -17.51
C ALA A 215 -6.69 -9.85 -17.20
N ARG A 216 -6.52 -8.97 -16.18
CA ARG A 216 -7.59 -8.09 -15.69
C ARG A 216 -7.30 -6.61 -15.89
N HIS A 217 -6.10 -6.17 -15.52
CA HIS A 217 -5.69 -4.77 -15.47
C HIS A 217 -4.21 -4.63 -15.85
N PRO A 218 -3.84 -4.86 -17.12
CA PRO A 218 -2.43 -4.88 -17.56
C PRO A 218 -1.69 -3.56 -17.32
N GLU A 219 -2.41 -2.44 -17.17
CA GLU A 219 -1.88 -1.12 -16.85
C GLU A 219 -1.15 -1.08 -15.50
N PHE A 220 -1.51 -1.96 -14.55
CA PHE A 220 -0.86 -2.04 -13.23
C PHE A 220 0.55 -2.66 -13.25
N ALA A 221 0.98 -3.16 -14.40
CA ALA A 221 2.36 -3.59 -14.59
C ALA A 221 3.36 -2.42 -14.63
N ARG A 222 2.88 -1.17 -14.71
CA ARG A 222 3.69 0.04 -14.85
C ARG A 222 3.17 1.19 -14.01
N ALA A 223 4.05 2.13 -13.66
CA ALA A 223 3.67 3.40 -13.08
C ALA A 223 2.87 4.25 -14.08
N PRO A 224 1.99 5.17 -13.61
CA PRO A 224 1.34 6.16 -14.46
C PRO A 224 2.38 7.07 -15.13
N GLU A 225 2.09 7.51 -16.36
CA GLU A 225 2.93 8.48 -17.06
C GLU A 225 2.63 9.94 -16.66
N LYS A 226 1.43 10.19 -16.11
CA LYS A 226 0.95 11.52 -15.77
C LYS A 226 0.32 11.51 -14.38
N TRP A 227 0.52 12.62 -13.68
CA TRP A 227 -0.21 12.89 -12.44
C TRP A 227 -1.69 13.08 -12.72
N THR A 228 -2.53 12.34 -12.05
CA THR A 228 -4.00 12.44 -12.09
C THR A 228 -4.58 12.44 -10.70
N GLU A 229 -5.74 13.03 -10.51
CA GLU A 229 -6.48 13.11 -9.25
C GLU A 229 -7.98 12.92 -9.53
N PRO A 230 -8.77 12.51 -8.53
CA PRO A 230 -8.36 12.09 -7.18
C PRO A 230 -7.75 10.69 -7.17
N ASN A 231 -7.03 10.35 -6.07
CA ASN A 231 -6.59 8.97 -5.83
C ASN A 231 -7.78 8.03 -5.68
N GLU A 232 -7.62 6.80 -6.18
CA GLU A 232 -8.51 5.70 -5.87
C GLU A 232 -8.04 4.95 -4.63
N SER A 233 -8.98 4.49 -3.83
CA SER A 233 -8.77 3.61 -2.69
C SER A 233 -9.65 2.38 -2.83
N SER A 234 -9.38 1.31 -2.07
CA SER A 234 -10.25 0.12 -2.06
C SER A 234 -11.71 0.45 -1.75
N TRP A 235 -11.99 1.52 -0.98
CA TRP A 235 -13.34 1.98 -0.65
C TRP A 235 -14.00 2.72 -1.80
N THR A 236 -13.29 3.61 -2.50
CA THR A 236 -13.82 4.30 -3.69
C THR A 236 -13.98 3.34 -4.86
N TYR A 237 -13.06 2.39 -5.01
CA TYR A 237 -13.17 1.31 -5.99
C TYR A 237 -14.41 0.44 -5.73
N PHE A 238 -14.62 -0.01 -4.48
CA PHE A 238 -15.82 -0.76 -4.09
C PHE A 238 -17.10 0.01 -4.40
N ARG A 239 -17.15 1.32 -4.05
CA ARG A 239 -18.31 2.19 -4.36
C ARG A 239 -18.59 2.26 -5.86
N ARG A 240 -17.54 2.35 -6.68
CA ARG A 240 -17.67 2.39 -8.13
C ARG A 240 -18.27 1.11 -8.72
N LEU A 241 -17.93 -0.04 -8.12
CA LEU A 241 -18.49 -1.34 -8.51
C LEU A 241 -19.93 -1.56 -7.97
N ASN A 242 -20.30 -0.87 -6.89
CA ASN A 242 -21.57 -1.03 -6.18
C ASN A 242 -22.24 0.33 -5.95
N PRO A 243 -22.64 1.04 -7.01
CA PRO A 243 -23.31 2.35 -6.89
C PRO A 243 -24.67 2.22 -6.18
N ARG A 244 -25.02 3.22 -5.33
CA ARG A 244 -26.29 3.31 -4.60
C ARG A 244 -27.00 4.59 -4.99
#